data_cff13f9fb68dfb17ac26c8c2b648b74a
#
_entry.id   cff13f9fb68dfb17ac26c8c2b648b74a
#
_cell.length_a   1.000
_cell.length_b   1.000
_cell.length_c   1.000
_cell.angle_alpha   90.00
_cell.angle_beta   90.00
_cell.angle_gamma   90.00
#
_symmetry.space_group_name_H-M   'P 1'
#
loop_
_entity.id
_entity.type
_entity.pdbx_description
1 polymer ?
#
loop_
_entity_poly.entity_id
_entity_poly.type
_entity_poly.pdbx_seq_one_letter_code
_entity_poly.pdbx_strand_id
1 'polypeptide(L)'
;TMHYTRVAIMAGLFAWAGLSQADVRVEGPVEYGIFSSQYQDYQPGERVLTRSNQDIERTEQIPAKLGTKFGMRYSLAGKREGDAPLTLLYLTPGVVTPDGQRHDKFEVQQKLVVGAPQDVMAFEFTEHHEVVPGEWHFIVYQGDRKLAEQRFMVR
;
A
#
# COMPACT_ATOMS: atom_id res chain seq x y z
N THR A 1 -4.85 -45.01 48.97
CA THR A 1 -4.86 -44.71 48.58
C THR A 1 -4.92 -43.83 47.75
N MET A 2 -4.90 -43.51 47.32
CA MET A 2 -5.01 -42.82 46.61
C MET A 2 -4.99 -41.84 45.94
N HIS A 3 -4.86 -41.57 45.59
CA HIS A 3 -4.90 -40.80 45.04
C HIS A 3 -4.80 -40.06 44.21
N TYR A 4 -4.71 -39.63 43.83
CA TYR A 4 -4.66 -39.02 43.18
C TYR A 4 -4.74 -38.23 42.46
N THR A 5 -4.76 -37.90 42.12
CA THR A 5 -4.88 -37.18 41.53
C THR A 5 -4.69 -36.27 40.81
N ARG A 6 -4.56 -35.99 40.47
CA ARG A 6 -4.48 -35.25 39.94
C ARG A 6 -4.44 -34.43 39.12
N VAL A 7 -4.45 -33.92 38.70
CA VAL A 7 -4.42 -33.24 38.07
C VAL A 7 -4.50 -32.40 37.31
N ALA A 8 -4.48 -32.01 37.03
CA ALA A 8 -4.55 -31.28 36.39
C ALA A 8 -4.43 -30.41 35.70
N ILE A 9 -4.43 -29.96 35.34
CA ILE A 9 -4.39 -29.20 34.79
C ILE A 9 -4.18 -28.36 34.02
N MET A 10 -4.07 -27.99 33.66
CA MET A 10 -3.85 -27.27 33.06
C MET A 10 -4.04 -26.51 32.24
N ALA A 11 -4.23 -26.28 32.11
CA ALA A 11 -4.44 -25.78 31.43
C ALA A 11 -4.35 -24.70 30.88
N GLY A 12 -4.46 -24.17 30.73
CA GLY A 12 -4.52 -23.25 30.16
C GLY A 12 -4.05 -22.45 29.57
N LEU A 13 -3.92 -22.21 29.33
CA LEU A 13 -3.42 -21.57 28.92
C LEU A 13 -3.36 -20.89 27.94
N PHE A 14 -3.55 -20.74 27.46
CA PHE A 14 -3.48 -20.40 26.47
C PHE A 14 -3.91 -19.39 26.08
N ALA A 15 -4.37 -19.14 26.38
CA ALA A 15 -5.01 -18.19 26.11
C ALA A 15 -4.32 -17.19 25.54
N TRP A 16 -3.58 -16.87 25.90
CA TRP A 16 -2.87 -15.98 25.47
C TRP A 16 -2.70 -15.77 24.30
N ALA A 17 -2.96 -16.46 23.94
CA ALA A 17 -2.70 -16.35 22.83
C ALA A 17 -3.17 -15.19 22.35
N GLY A 18 -3.95 -14.90 22.57
CA GLY A 18 -4.43 -14.02 21.88
C GLY A 18 -3.94 -12.80 21.86
N LEU A 19 -3.32 -12.73 22.36
CA LEU A 19 -2.91 -11.73 22.40
C LEU A 19 -2.54 -10.98 21.56
N SER A 20 -2.81 -10.99 21.16
CA SER A 20 -2.82 -10.50 20.34
C SER A 20 -2.38 -9.36 20.00
N GLN A 21 -1.83 -9.23 19.18
CA GLN A 21 -1.40 -8.32 18.56
C GLN A 21 -2.37 -7.66 17.89
N ALA A 22 -2.63 -6.49 18.00
CA ALA A 22 -3.47 -5.72 17.21
C ALA A 22 -2.80 -5.50 15.92
N ASP A 23 -3.18 -6.23 14.99
CA ASP A 23 -2.63 -6.09 13.66
C ASP A 23 -3.09 -4.79 13.01
N VAL A 24 -2.24 -4.25 12.18
CA VAL A 24 -2.59 -3.13 11.33
C VAL A 24 -3.69 -3.57 10.36
N ARG A 25 -4.69 -2.75 10.17
CA ARG A 25 -5.80 -3.06 9.26
C ARG A 25 -6.31 -1.80 8.59
N VAL A 26 -6.89 -1.96 7.41
CA VAL A 26 -7.51 -0.84 6.72
C VAL A 26 -8.82 -0.50 7.42
N GLU A 27 -9.03 0.79 7.68
CA GLU A 27 -10.22 1.29 8.30
C GLU A 27 -10.88 2.28 7.36
N GLY A 28 -12.16 2.08 7.10
CA GLY A 28 -12.90 2.92 6.17
C GLY A 28 -12.64 2.58 4.73
N PRO A 29 -13.20 3.34 3.80
CA PRO A 29 -13.08 3.03 2.38
C PRO A 29 -11.68 3.33 1.85
N VAL A 30 -11.28 2.57 0.85
CA VAL A 30 -10.04 2.82 0.10
C VAL A 30 -10.39 3.75 -1.05
N GLU A 31 -9.67 4.85 -1.16
CA GLU A 31 -9.81 5.75 -2.31
C GLU A 31 -8.83 5.30 -3.37
N TYR A 32 -9.24 5.33 -4.63
CA TYR A 32 -8.37 4.92 -5.72
C TYR A 32 -8.67 5.72 -6.99
N GLY A 33 -7.68 5.81 -7.86
CA GLY A 33 -7.85 6.49 -9.12
C GLY A 33 -6.66 7.33 -9.50
N ILE A 34 -6.94 8.45 -10.18
CA ILE A 34 -5.92 9.36 -10.67
C ILE A 34 -5.73 10.48 -9.67
N PHE A 35 -4.49 10.67 -9.22
CA PHE A 35 -4.15 11.73 -8.29
C PHE A 35 -3.95 13.03 -9.05
N SER A 36 -4.46 14.14 -8.51
CA SER A 36 -4.27 15.43 -9.10
C SER A 36 -2.80 15.81 -9.11
N SER A 37 -2.33 16.31 -10.26
CA SER A 37 -0.97 16.80 -10.35
C SER A 37 -0.93 18.17 -9.73
N GLN A 38 -0.05 18.39 -8.77
CA GLN A 38 0.10 19.69 -8.15
C GLN A 38 1.14 20.55 -8.85
N TYR A 39 1.84 19.98 -9.83
CA TYR A 39 2.93 20.68 -10.47
C TYR A 39 2.49 21.84 -11.34
N GLN A 40 1.24 21.85 -11.77
CA GLN A 40 0.74 22.88 -12.67
C GLN A 40 0.39 24.18 -11.96
N ASP A 41 0.24 24.12 -10.64
CA ASP A 41 -0.21 25.27 -9.87
C ASP A 41 0.89 26.02 -9.15
N TYR A 42 2.13 25.60 -9.33
CA TYR A 42 3.23 26.24 -8.63
C TYR A 42 3.79 27.40 -9.42
N GLN A 43 3.96 28.51 -8.72
CA GLN A 43 4.69 29.66 -9.26
C GLN A 43 6.18 29.41 -9.03
N PRO A 44 7.05 29.98 -9.86
CA PRO A 44 8.48 29.88 -9.63
C PRO A 44 8.84 30.37 -8.23
N GLY A 45 9.57 29.57 -7.49
CA GLY A 45 9.99 29.92 -6.15
C GLY A 45 9.07 29.45 -5.03
N GLU A 46 7.91 28.91 -5.34
CA GLU A 46 7.05 28.36 -4.32
C GLU A 46 7.57 27.02 -3.82
N ARG A 47 7.39 26.78 -2.53
CA ARG A 47 7.77 25.51 -1.96
C ARG A 47 6.76 24.45 -2.34
N VAL A 48 7.29 23.34 -2.83
CA VAL A 48 6.45 22.18 -3.08
C VAL A 48 6.20 21.52 -1.73
N LEU A 49 5.00 21.73 -1.19
CA LEU A 49 4.61 21.03 0.03
C LEU A 49 3.94 19.74 -0.39
N THR A 50 4.48 18.63 0.11
CA THR A 50 3.87 17.34 -0.13
C THR A 50 2.55 17.32 0.63
N ARG A 51 1.45 17.32 -0.10
CA ARG A 51 0.15 17.26 0.53
C ARG A 51 -0.37 15.84 0.48
N SER A 52 -0.80 15.35 1.62
CA SER A 52 -1.43 14.05 1.69
C SER A 52 -2.90 14.13 1.23
N ASN A 53 -3.40 15.35 1.00
CA ASN A 53 -4.80 15.53 0.64
C ASN A 53 -5.02 15.87 -0.83
N GLN A 54 -4.23 15.30 -1.70
CA GLN A 54 -4.46 15.44 -3.13
C GLN A 54 -5.83 14.86 -3.49
N ASP A 55 -6.51 15.50 -4.42
CA ASP A 55 -7.77 14.97 -4.92
C ASP A 55 -7.50 13.74 -5.76
N ILE A 56 -8.38 12.78 -5.64
CA ILE A 56 -8.31 11.55 -6.42
C ILE A 56 -9.57 11.45 -7.27
N GLU A 57 -9.39 11.39 -8.59
CA GLU A 57 -10.47 11.12 -9.48
C GLU A 57 -10.72 9.61 -9.48
N ARG A 58 -11.87 9.19 -9.00
CA ARG A 58 -12.17 7.78 -8.86
C ARG A 58 -12.39 7.12 -10.20
N THR A 59 -11.46 6.27 -10.61
CA THR A 59 -11.55 5.54 -11.87
C THR A 59 -10.57 4.37 -11.85
N GLU A 60 -10.90 3.33 -12.59
CA GLU A 60 -9.98 2.22 -12.82
C GLU A 60 -9.31 2.36 -14.18
N GLN A 61 -9.74 3.32 -14.98
CA GLN A 61 -9.20 3.55 -16.32
C GLN A 61 -8.15 4.65 -16.24
N ILE A 62 -6.93 4.32 -16.58
CA ILE A 62 -5.78 5.20 -16.41
C ILE A 62 -5.20 5.55 -17.78
N PRO A 63 -5.08 6.85 -18.10
CA PRO A 63 -4.48 7.23 -19.38
C PRO A 63 -3.02 6.79 -19.47
N ALA A 64 -2.66 6.17 -20.60
CA ALA A 64 -1.27 5.80 -20.86
C ALA A 64 -0.52 7.05 -21.30
N LYS A 65 -0.28 7.94 -20.37
CA LYS A 65 0.29 9.24 -20.65
C LYS A 65 1.33 9.60 -19.59
N LEU A 66 2.44 10.13 -20.06
CA LEU A 66 3.51 10.60 -19.17
C LEU A 66 2.95 11.64 -18.19
N GLY A 67 3.34 11.56 -16.94
CA GLY A 67 2.87 12.47 -15.90
C GLY A 67 1.65 12.00 -15.13
N THR A 68 0.98 10.93 -15.59
CA THR A 68 -0.18 10.41 -14.87
C THR A 68 0.28 9.73 -13.59
N LYS A 69 -0.35 10.10 -12.49
CA LYS A 69 -0.12 9.48 -11.19
C LYS A 69 -1.40 8.78 -10.76
N PHE A 70 -1.31 7.52 -10.44
CA PHE A 70 -2.49 6.72 -10.08
C PHE A 70 -2.16 5.76 -8.96
N GLY A 71 -3.18 5.34 -8.24
CA GLY A 71 -3.00 4.42 -7.13
C GLY A 71 -4.14 4.50 -6.14
N MET A 72 -3.82 4.28 -4.88
CA MET A 72 -4.83 4.25 -3.83
C MET A 72 -4.35 4.96 -2.57
N ARG A 73 -5.31 5.40 -1.78
CA ARG A 73 -5.08 6.05 -0.50
C ARG A 73 -6.00 5.38 0.52
N TYR A 74 -5.45 5.07 1.67
CA TYR A 74 -6.16 4.30 2.67
C TYR A 74 -5.76 4.74 4.08
N SER A 75 -6.63 4.47 5.03
CA SER A 75 -6.36 4.73 6.43
C SER A 75 -6.09 3.41 7.14
N LEU A 76 -5.05 3.38 7.94
CA LEU A 76 -4.68 2.18 8.68
C LEU A 76 -4.92 2.41 10.17
N ALA A 77 -5.63 1.49 10.79
CA ALA A 77 -5.82 1.47 12.23
C ALA A 77 -4.86 0.46 12.83
N GLY A 78 -4.49 0.68 14.08
CA GLY A 78 -3.65 -0.26 14.81
C GLY A 78 -2.15 -0.09 14.58
N LYS A 79 -1.73 1.02 13.99
CA LYS A 79 -0.30 1.27 13.80
C LYS A 79 0.39 1.49 15.14
N ARG A 80 1.58 0.92 15.29
CA ARG A 80 2.41 1.09 16.48
C ARG A 80 3.86 1.25 16.11
N GLU A 81 4.60 1.94 16.96
CA GLU A 81 6.04 2.05 16.76
C GLU A 81 6.66 0.66 16.74
N GLY A 82 7.57 0.45 15.83
CA GLY A 82 8.24 -0.84 15.71
C GLY A 82 7.51 -1.88 14.88
N ASP A 83 6.32 -1.55 14.35
CA ASP A 83 5.62 -2.46 13.47
C ASP A 83 6.44 -2.74 12.21
N ALA A 84 6.26 -3.93 11.66
CA ALA A 84 6.90 -4.28 10.41
C ALA A 84 6.45 -3.33 9.30
N PRO A 85 7.33 -2.99 8.37
CA PRO A 85 6.97 -2.09 7.28
C PRO A 85 5.94 -2.70 6.36
N LEU A 86 5.28 -1.85 5.59
CA LEU A 86 4.39 -2.31 4.54
C LEU A 86 5.23 -2.72 3.33
N THR A 87 4.75 -3.71 2.61
CA THR A 87 5.30 -4.08 1.31
C THR A 87 4.31 -3.63 0.25
N LEU A 88 4.73 -2.74 -0.61
CA LEU A 88 3.93 -2.27 -1.73
C LEU A 88 4.34 -3.03 -2.96
N LEU A 89 3.43 -3.82 -3.50
CA LEU A 89 3.70 -4.65 -4.66
C LEU A 89 2.94 -4.10 -5.87
N TYR A 90 3.69 -3.66 -6.88
CA TYR A 90 3.13 -3.17 -8.13
C TYR A 90 3.32 -4.24 -9.18
N LEU A 91 2.25 -4.89 -9.60
CA LEU A 91 2.30 -5.86 -10.69
C LEU A 91 1.99 -5.12 -11.99
N THR A 92 2.80 -5.33 -13.00
CA THR A 92 2.72 -4.60 -14.26
C THR A 92 2.58 -5.55 -15.44
N PRO A 93 2.14 -5.05 -16.61
CA PRO A 93 2.14 -5.88 -17.83
C PRO A 93 3.54 -6.18 -18.36
N GLY A 94 4.55 -5.51 -17.84
CA GLY A 94 5.93 -5.68 -18.25
C GLY A 94 6.54 -4.35 -18.63
N VAL A 95 7.28 -3.75 -17.69
CA VAL A 95 8.00 -2.50 -17.93
C VAL A 95 9.42 -2.88 -18.33
N VAL A 96 9.85 -2.45 -19.53
CA VAL A 96 11.20 -2.71 -19.99
C VAL A 96 12.03 -1.46 -19.81
N THR A 97 13.02 -1.53 -18.91
CA THR A 97 13.90 -0.40 -18.61
C THR A 97 14.97 -0.26 -19.71
N PRO A 98 15.65 0.92 -19.77
CA PRO A 98 16.64 1.14 -20.84
C PRO A 98 17.77 0.13 -20.90
N ASP A 99 18.06 -0.56 -19.80
CA ASP A 99 19.07 -1.62 -19.77
C ASP A 99 18.56 -2.94 -20.36
N GLY A 100 17.32 -2.97 -20.86
CA GLY A 100 16.74 -4.14 -21.48
C GLY A 100 16.07 -5.11 -20.53
N GLN A 101 16.05 -4.81 -19.24
CA GLN A 101 15.41 -5.71 -18.27
C GLN A 101 13.92 -5.47 -18.22
N ARG A 102 13.18 -6.58 -18.13
CA ARG A 102 11.73 -6.54 -18.04
C ARG A 102 11.31 -6.69 -16.58
N HIS A 103 10.46 -5.78 -16.14
CA HIS A 103 9.94 -5.79 -14.77
C HIS A 103 8.44 -6.05 -14.77
N ASP A 104 8.05 -7.26 -14.37
CA ASP A 104 6.64 -7.61 -14.21
C ASP A 104 6.14 -7.14 -12.85
N LYS A 105 7.04 -6.76 -11.96
CA LYS A 105 6.67 -6.27 -10.64
C LYS A 105 7.73 -5.32 -10.09
N PHE A 106 7.28 -4.40 -9.27
CA PHE A 106 8.13 -3.58 -8.42
C PHE A 106 7.70 -3.79 -7.00
N GLU A 107 8.65 -3.91 -6.09
CA GLU A 107 8.35 -4.13 -4.69
C GLU A 107 9.07 -3.06 -3.87
N VAL A 108 8.33 -2.36 -3.05
CA VAL A 108 8.85 -1.25 -2.24
C VAL A 108 8.50 -1.50 -0.78
N GLN A 109 9.48 -1.33 0.10
CA GLN A 109 9.23 -1.37 1.54
C GLN A 109 8.91 0.04 2.00
N GLN A 110 7.81 0.21 2.71
CA GLN A 110 7.39 1.50 3.22
C GLN A 110 7.23 1.44 4.72
N LYS A 111 8.03 2.25 5.41
CA LYS A 111 7.95 2.30 6.87
C LYS A 111 6.61 2.88 7.29
N LEU A 112 6.01 2.28 8.32
CA LEU A 112 4.79 2.80 8.88
C LEU A 112 5.05 4.10 9.66
N VAL A 113 4.20 5.09 9.44
CA VAL A 113 4.25 6.35 10.15
C VAL A 113 3.02 6.43 11.03
N VAL A 114 3.21 6.31 12.33
CA VAL A 114 2.11 6.20 13.28
C VAL A 114 1.20 7.41 13.24
N GLY A 115 1.76 8.60 13.09
CA GLY A 115 0.97 9.83 13.10
C GLY A 115 0.32 10.19 11.77
N ALA A 116 0.59 9.44 10.71
CA ALA A 116 0.00 9.76 9.41
C ALA A 116 -1.46 9.32 9.37
N PRO A 117 -2.39 10.23 9.07
CA PRO A 117 -3.80 9.85 9.04
C PRO A 117 -4.16 8.95 7.86
N GLN A 118 -3.40 9.04 6.79
CA GLN A 118 -3.62 8.24 5.60
C GLN A 118 -2.28 7.83 5.02
N ASP A 119 -2.29 6.69 4.32
CA ASP A 119 -1.14 6.19 3.61
C ASP A 119 -1.49 6.09 2.13
N VAL A 120 -0.48 6.19 1.29
CA VAL A 120 -0.67 6.23 -0.17
C VAL A 120 0.23 5.19 -0.83
N MET A 121 -0.34 4.48 -1.78
CA MET A 121 0.41 3.63 -2.70
C MET A 121 0.10 4.11 -4.10
N ALA A 122 1.06 4.75 -4.76
CA ALA A 122 0.83 5.32 -6.08
C ALA A 122 2.04 5.13 -6.97
N PHE A 123 1.81 5.21 -8.26
CA PHE A 123 2.85 5.15 -9.28
C PHE A 123 2.65 6.32 -10.23
N GLU A 124 3.72 7.01 -10.55
CA GLU A 124 3.66 8.11 -11.51
C GLU A 124 4.51 7.77 -12.72
N PHE A 125 3.94 7.92 -13.90
CA PHE A 125 4.68 7.71 -15.14
C PHE A 125 5.63 8.90 -15.36
N THR A 126 6.88 8.74 -14.92
CA THR A 126 7.89 9.79 -15.09
C THR A 126 8.79 9.53 -16.29
N GLU A 127 8.84 8.29 -16.78
CA GLU A 127 9.67 7.90 -17.91
C GLU A 127 8.81 7.22 -18.95
N HIS A 128 9.12 7.42 -20.23
CA HIS A 128 8.32 6.84 -21.32
C HIS A 128 8.23 5.33 -21.27
N HIS A 129 9.27 4.66 -20.83
CA HIS A 129 9.26 3.18 -20.79
C HIS A 129 8.34 2.63 -19.70
N GLU A 130 7.92 3.48 -18.76
CA GLU A 130 6.98 3.07 -17.72
C GLU A 130 5.53 3.08 -18.20
N VAL A 131 5.25 3.83 -19.27
CA VAL A 131 3.89 4.01 -19.78
C VAL A 131 3.49 2.78 -20.58
N VAL A 132 3.13 1.72 -19.89
CA VAL A 132 2.82 0.43 -20.51
C VAL A 132 1.34 0.17 -20.39
N PRO A 133 0.61 0.07 -21.52
CA PRO A 133 -0.81 -0.28 -21.49
C PRO A 133 -1.02 -1.71 -20.98
N GLY A 134 -2.13 -1.92 -20.33
CA GLY A 134 -2.52 -3.21 -19.79
C GLY A 134 -2.96 -3.10 -18.36
N GLU A 135 -3.13 -4.25 -17.73
CA GLU A 135 -3.59 -4.30 -16.35
C GLU A 135 -2.43 -4.12 -15.39
N TRP A 136 -2.57 -3.15 -14.50
CA TRP A 136 -1.66 -2.93 -13.39
C TRP A 136 -2.41 -3.31 -12.12
N HIS A 137 -1.74 -4.02 -11.21
CA HIS A 137 -2.38 -4.50 -9.99
C HIS A 137 -1.52 -4.09 -8.80
N PHE A 138 -2.08 -3.27 -7.91
CA PHE A 138 -1.39 -2.75 -6.73
C PHE A 138 -1.88 -3.47 -5.51
N ILE A 139 -0.96 -3.96 -4.69
CA ILE A 139 -1.30 -4.70 -3.48
C ILE A 139 -0.44 -4.21 -2.32
N VAL A 140 -1.08 -3.97 -1.19
CA VAL A 140 -0.39 -3.59 0.04
C VAL A 140 -0.38 -4.79 0.97
N TYR A 141 0.79 -5.18 1.40
CA TYR A 141 0.97 -6.26 2.36
C TYR A 141 1.65 -5.76 3.63
N GLN A 142 1.39 -6.44 4.73
CA GLN A 142 2.24 -6.37 5.90
C GLN A 142 2.59 -7.82 6.22
N GLY A 143 3.86 -8.19 6.06
CA GLY A 143 4.25 -9.58 6.09
C GLY A 143 3.57 -10.33 4.96
N ASP A 144 2.85 -11.38 5.29
CA ASP A 144 2.10 -12.14 4.29
C ASP A 144 0.61 -11.81 4.30
N ARG A 145 0.20 -10.77 5.05
CA ARG A 145 -1.21 -10.36 5.10
C ARG A 145 -1.47 -9.27 4.08
N LYS A 146 -2.44 -9.50 3.23
CA LYS A 146 -2.88 -8.50 2.26
C LYS A 146 -3.83 -7.52 2.97
N LEU A 147 -3.50 -6.24 2.91
CA LEU A 147 -4.29 -5.19 3.54
C LEU A 147 -5.24 -4.51 2.56
N ALA A 148 -4.80 -4.31 1.33
CA ALA A 148 -5.61 -3.65 0.31
C ALA A 148 -5.08 -4.01 -1.06
N GLU A 149 -5.93 -3.90 -2.07
CA GLU A 149 -5.52 -4.10 -3.45
C GLU A 149 -6.44 -3.35 -4.40
N GLN A 150 -5.91 -3.00 -5.56
CA GLN A 150 -6.67 -2.32 -6.60
C GLN A 150 -6.06 -2.62 -7.96
N ARG A 151 -6.91 -2.93 -8.92
CA ARG A 151 -6.50 -3.13 -10.31
C ARG A 151 -6.84 -1.91 -11.11
N PHE A 152 -5.98 -1.61 -12.08
CA PHE A 152 -6.16 -0.49 -13.00
C PHE A 152 -5.93 -0.97 -14.42
N MET A 153 -6.68 -0.41 -15.35
CA MET A 153 -6.43 -0.67 -16.77
C MET A 153 -5.81 0.58 -17.39
N VAL A 154 -4.58 0.46 -17.83
CA VAL A 154 -3.85 1.56 -18.47
C VAL A 154 -4.04 1.43 -19.98
N ARG A 155 -4.52 2.51 -20.60
CA ARG A 155 -4.73 2.50 -22.04
C ARG A 155 -4.82 3.90 -22.64
#